data_04a3eaee382d3f5164c15117982e4b82
#
_entry.id   04a3eaee382d3f5164c15117982e4b82
#
_cell.length_a   1.000
_cell.length_b   1.000
_cell.length_c   1.000
_cell.angle_alpha   90.00
_cell.angle_beta   90.00
_cell.angle_gamma   90.00
#
_symmetry.space_group_name_H-M   'P 1'
#
loop_
_entity.id
_entity.type
_entity.pdbx_description
1 polymer ?
#
loop_
_entity_poly.entity_id
_entity_poly.type
_entity_poly.pdbx_seq_one_letter_code
_entity_poly.pdbx_strand_id
1 'polypeptide(L)'
;MCKKQVWTRQATVASVTAPDALTDDQRRPLRIEIVVVLMVTFALSAYTAILDLIEAVLLGLAGQTVALNPRRSSFDLIDLGLNLATVFQLVAWGFLAVYLLWSSGFGPAAIGLGRPRCRLDLLGGIGLAAVIGLPGLALYLSARALGLSASVVPSELNDTWWRIPVLILVSFANAWAEEIIVVGFLLTRLHQLRVRPATALVLSSLLRGTYHLYQGFSAGLGNVVMGLVFGYTWRRTGRLWPLIIAHGVINTVAYVGYAVVADRLDWLS
;
A
#
# COMPACT_ATOMS: atom_id res chain seq x y z
N MET A 1 29.64 9.65 14.77
CA MET A 1 30.26 10.38 13.61
C MET A 1 29.61 9.84 12.33
N CYS A 2 28.68 10.58 11.76
CA CYS A 2 27.98 10.19 10.54
C CYS A 2 28.72 10.79 9.34
N LYS A 3 29.44 9.97 8.56
CA LYS A 3 30.11 10.42 7.33
C LYS A 3 29.07 10.95 6.35
N LYS A 4 29.26 12.18 5.87
CA LYS A 4 28.54 12.76 4.72
C LYS A 4 28.72 11.80 3.53
N GLN A 5 27.71 11.01 3.21
CA GLN A 5 27.66 10.26 1.96
C GLN A 5 26.89 11.07 0.92
N VAL A 6 27.67 11.59 -0.01
CA VAL A 6 27.21 12.15 -1.29
C VAL A 6 26.41 11.09 -2.04
N TRP A 7 25.36 11.49 -2.72
CA TRP A 7 24.57 10.68 -3.65
C TRP A 7 25.46 10.12 -4.78
N THR A 8 26.24 9.09 -4.50
CA THR A 8 26.84 8.29 -5.57
C THR A 8 25.76 7.38 -6.14
N ARG A 9 25.59 7.47 -7.47
CA ARG A 9 24.71 6.59 -8.26
C ARG A 9 25.00 5.15 -7.90
N GLN A 10 24.26 4.58 -6.94
CA GLN A 10 24.23 3.13 -6.75
C GLN A 10 23.28 2.58 -7.81
N ALA A 11 23.67 1.42 -8.34
CA ALA A 11 22.98 0.70 -9.39
C ALA A 11 21.46 0.78 -9.18
N THR A 12 20.80 1.61 -9.98
CA THR A 12 19.34 1.62 -10.12
C THR A 12 18.92 0.24 -10.60
N VAL A 13 17.70 -0.19 -10.32
CA VAL A 13 17.11 -1.44 -10.87
C VAL A 13 17.33 -1.54 -12.41
N ALA A 14 17.57 -0.43 -13.07
CA ALA A 14 18.00 -0.36 -14.47
C ALA A 14 19.44 -0.85 -14.75
N SER A 15 20.27 -1.06 -13.73
CA SER A 15 21.65 -1.58 -13.87
C SER A 15 21.80 -3.04 -13.41
N VAL A 16 20.73 -3.69 -12.97
CA VAL A 16 20.68 -5.14 -13.06
C VAL A 16 20.73 -5.42 -14.57
N THR A 17 21.88 -5.92 -15.04
CA THR A 17 22.10 -6.35 -16.43
C THR A 17 20.82 -6.97 -16.95
N ALA A 18 20.32 -6.45 -18.07
CA ALA A 18 19.11 -7.00 -18.69
C ALA A 18 19.28 -8.52 -18.71
N PRO A 19 18.44 -9.29 -18.01
CA PRO A 19 18.62 -10.72 -17.97
C PRO A 19 18.65 -11.21 -19.41
N ASP A 20 19.54 -12.16 -19.73
CA ASP A 20 19.52 -12.85 -21.00
C ASP A 20 18.08 -13.20 -21.33
N ALA A 21 17.71 -13.11 -22.60
CA ALA A 21 16.32 -13.24 -22.99
C ALA A 21 15.75 -14.54 -22.44
N LEU A 22 14.91 -14.42 -21.42
CA LEU A 22 14.22 -15.58 -20.83
C LEU A 22 13.54 -16.36 -21.96
N THR A 23 13.70 -17.66 -21.97
CA THR A 23 12.95 -18.56 -22.85
C THR A 23 11.47 -18.55 -22.47
N ASP A 24 10.60 -19.00 -23.36
CA ASP A 24 9.16 -19.06 -23.03
C ASP A 24 8.88 -20.00 -21.85
N ASP A 25 9.65 -21.07 -21.71
CA ASP A 25 9.57 -22.00 -20.57
C ASP A 25 9.94 -21.31 -19.25
N GLN A 26 10.84 -20.33 -19.27
CA GLN A 26 11.21 -19.54 -18.07
C GLN A 26 10.20 -18.42 -17.78
N ARG A 27 9.54 -17.88 -18.82
CA ARG A 27 8.52 -16.82 -18.64
C ARG A 27 7.21 -17.36 -18.08
N ARG A 28 6.82 -18.58 -18.44
CA ARG A 28 5.56 -19.19 -18.01
C ARG A 28 5.47 -19.31 -16.48
N PRO A 29 6.46 -19.85 -15.74
CA PRO A 29 6.44 -19.89 -14.29
C PRO A 29 6.33 -18.49 -13.64
N LEU A 30 7.03 -17.48 -14.18
CA LEU A 30 6.95 -16.11 -13.65
C LEU A 30 5.54 -15.50 -13.80
N ARG A 31 4.86 -15.75 -14.93
CA ARG A 31 3.46 -15.30 -15.11
C ARG A 31 2.53 -15.98 -14.13
N ILE A 32 2.70 -17.29 -13.93
CA ILE A 32 1.90 -18.05 -12.96
C ILE A 32 2.17 -17.54 -11.54
N GLU A 33 3.44 -17.32 -11.18
CA GLU A 33 3.82 -16.78 -9.88
C GLU A 33 3.17 -15.42 -9.60
N ILE A 34 3.20 -14.48 -10.57
CA ILE A 34 2.51 -13.19 -10.44
C ILE A 34 1.02 -13.40 -10.17
N VAL A 35 0.36 -14.23 -10.98
CA VAL A 35 -1.08 -14.48 -10.84
C VAL A 35 -1.40 -15.09 -9.47
N VAL A 36 -0.66 -16.12 -9.05
CA VAL A 36 -0.89 -16.79 -7.76
C VAL A 36 -0.66 -15.83 -6.59
N VAL A 37 0.44 -15.08 -6.59
CA VAL A 37 0.73 -14.10 -5.53
C VAL A 37 -0.38 -13.05 -5.45
N LEU A 38 -0.79 -12.49 -6.59
CA LEU A 38 -1.84 -11.48 -6.61
C LEU A 38 -3.19 -12.06 -6.18
N MET A 39 -3.55 -13.28 -6.59
CA MET A 39 -4.80 -13.93 -6.17
C MET A 39 -4.85 -14.17 -4.66
N VAL A 40 -3.75 -14.60 -4.07
CA VAL A 40 -3.67 -14.85 -2.62
C VAL A 40 -3.67 -13.53 -1.81
N THR A 41 -3.27 -12.41 -2.42
CA THR A 41 -3.12 -11.13 -1.73
C THR A 41 -4.20 -10.13 -2.11
N PHE A 42 -4.10 -9.47 -3.24
CA PHE A 42 -4.90 -8.27 -3.58
C PHE A 42 -5.96 -8.48 -4.65
N ALA A 43 -5.92 -9.57 -5.44
CA ALA A 43 -6.86 -9.74 -6.53
C ALA A 43 -8.29 -9.99 -6.02
N LEU A 44 -8.45 -10.77 -4.94
CA LEU A 44 -9.76 -10.97 -4.30
C LEU A 44 -10.28 -9.65 -3.73
N SER A 45 -9.43 -8.88 -3.04
CA SER A 45 -9.80 -7.55 -2.54
C SER A 45 -10.17 -6.59 -3.67
N ALA A 46 -9.48 -6.64 -4.81
CA ALA A 46 -9.83 -5.85 -5.99
C ALA A 46 -11.19 -6.26 -6.58
N TYR A 47 -11.46 -7.56 -6.65
CA TYR A 47 -12.73 -8.08 -7.12
C TYR A 47 -13.90 -7.65 -6.22
N THR A 48 -13.79 -7.86 -4.90
CA THR A 48 -14.83 -7.44 -3.95
C THR A 48 -15.00 -5.92 -3.95
N ALA A 49 -13.92 -5.14 -3.99
CA ALA A 49 -13.99 -3.68 -4.03
C ALA A 49 -14.72 -3.13 -5.28
N ILE A 50 -14.66 -3.84 -6.41
CA ILE A 50 -15.46 -3.48 -7.59
C ILE A 50 -16.95 -3.73 -7.31
N LEU A 51 -17.30 -4.89 -6.72
CA LEU A 51 -18.69 -5.21 -6.39
C LEU A 51 -19.24 -4.26 -5.34
N ASP A 52 -18.48 -3.97 -4.29
CA ASP A 52 -18.84 -3.02 -3.25
C ASP A 52 -19.11 -1.61 -3.83
N LEU A 53 -18.25 -1.17 -4.77
CA LEU A 53 -18.46 0.10 -5.46
C LEU A 53 -19.75 0.10 -6.30
N ILE A 54 -19.99 -0.98 -7.05
CA ILE A 54 -21.22 -1.10 -7.87
C ILE A 54 -22.45 -1.05 -6.96
N GLU A 55 -22.46 -1.81 -5.87
CA GLU A 55 -23.56 -1.81 -4.89
C GLU A 55 -23.74 -0.41 -4.27
N ALA A 56 -22.65 0.23 -3.83
CA ALA A 56 -22.70 1.56 -3.25
C ALA A 56 -23.25 2.61 -4.24
N VAL A 57 -22.92 2.51 -5.53
CA VAL A 57 -23.46 3.40 -6.58
C VAL A 57 -24.97 3.15 -6.79
N LEU A 58 -25.41 1.90 -6.80
CA LEU A 58 -26.83 1.55 -6.96
C LEU A 58 -27.68 2.01 -5.77
N LEU A 59 -27.12 1.99 -4.55
CA LEU A 59 -27.78 2.43 -3.32
C LEU A 59 -27.63 3.93 -3.04
N GLY A 60 -26.83 4.65 -3.82
CA GLY A 60 -26.50 6.06 -3.61
C GLY A 60 -25.23 6.23 -2.80
N LEU A 61 -24.11 6.36 -3.51
CA LEU A 61 -22.73 6.40 -2.95
C LEU A 61 -22.55 7.42 -1.83
N ALA A 62 -23.14 8.60 -1.93
CA ALA A 62 -23.03 9.66 -0.94
C ALA A 62 -23.58 9.28 0.44
N GLY A 63 -24.60 8.40 0.47
CA GLY A 63 -25.22 7.92 1.71
C GLY A 63 -24.52 6.71 2.33
N GLN A 64 -23.50 6.14 1.67
CA GLN A 64 -22.82 4.96 2.17
C GLN A 64 -21.71 5.33 3.15
N THR A 65 -21.47 4.45 4.13
CA THR A 65 -20.37 4.56 5.10
C THR A 65 -19.51 3.30 5.05
N VAL A 66 -18.20 3.48 5.04
CA VAL A 66 -17.20 2.41 4.97
C VAL A 66 -16.22 2.54 6.13
N ALA A 67 -16.11 1.48 6.93
CA ALA A 67 -15.10 1.39 7.98
C ALA A 67 -13.81 0.75 7.47
N LEU A 68 -12.66 1.42 7.68
CA LEU A 68 -11.34 0.89 7.29
C LEU A 68 -10.82 -0.15 8.29
N ASN A 69 -11.08 0.08 9.57
CA ASN A 69 -10.75 -0.84 10.66
C ASN A 69 -12.03 -1.12 11.45
N PRO A 70 -12.93 -1.99 10.92
CA PRO A 70 -14.18 -2.32 11.57
C PRO A 70 -13.93 -3.13 12.86
N ARG A 71 -14.80 -2.98 13.83
CA ARG A 71 -14.86 -3.86 14.98
C ARG A 71 -15.34 -5.25 14.54
N ARG A 72 -14.57 -6.30 14.87
CA ARG A 72 -14.79 -7.68 14.41
C ARG A 72 -15.34 -8.62 15.46
N SER A 73 -15.33 -8.19 16.74
CA SER A 73 -15.88 -8.94 17.88
C SER A 73 -16.45 -8.00 18.93
N SER A 74 -17.49 -8.46 19.63
CA SER A 74 -18.03 -7.78 20.82
C SER A 74 -17.11 -7.90 22.04
N PHE A 75 -16.16 -8.84 22.02
CA PHE A 75 -15.17 -9.05 23.08
C PHE A 75 -13.85 -8.39 22.70
N ASP A 76 -13.40 -7.41 23.47
CA ASP A 76 -12.23 -6.58 23.14
C ASP A 76 -10.92 -7.37 22.95
N LEU A 77 -10.70 -8.43 23.76
CA LEU A 77 -9.50 -9.28 23.59
C LEU A 77 -9.58 -10.17 22.36
N ILE A 78 -10.77 -10.62 21.95
CA ILE A 78 -10.97 -11.36 20.70
C ILE A 78 -10.78 -10.42 19.52
N ASP A 79 -11.29 -9.20 19.60
CA ASP A 79 -11.11 -8.17 18.59
C ASP A 79 -9.62 -7.81 18.41
N LEU A 80 -8.88 -7.64 19.52
CA LEU A 80 -7.41 -7.51 19.50
C LEU A 80 -6.76 -8.69 18.77
N GLY A 81 -7.14 -9.93 19.12
CA GLY A 81 -6.60 -11.14 18.50
C GLY A 81 -6.84 -11.19 16.98
N LEU A 82 -8.04 -10.80 16.53
CA LEU A 82 -8.38 -10.73 15.11
C LEU A 82 -7.62 -9.64 14.36
N ASN A 83 -7.39 -8.48 15.00
CA ASN A 83 -6.56 -7.41 14.42
C ASN A 83 -5.08 -7.84 14.34
N LEU A 84 -4.55 -8.51 15.36
CA LEU A 84 -3.20 -9.08 15.31
C LEU A 84 -3.08 -10.17 14.23
N ALA A 85 -4.09 -11.00 14.04
CA ALA A 85 -4.11 -11.98 12.95
C ALA A 85 -4.00 -11.29 11.57
N THR A 86 -4.68 -10.15 11.38
CA THR A 86 -4.53 -9.32 10.17
C THR A 86 -3.09 -8.79 10.01
N VAL A 87 -2.48 -8.31 11.10
CA VAL A 87 -1.07 -7.88 11.08
C VAL A 87 -0.16 -9.04 10.66
N PHE A 88 -0.31 -10.23 11.25
CA PHE A 88 0.47 -11.41 10.89
C PHE A 88 0.27 -11.80 9.42
N GLN A 89 -0.95 -11.79 8.91
CA GLN A 89 -1.26 -12.08 7.52
C GLN A 89 -0.56 -11.11 6.57
N LEU A 90 -0.67 -9.81 6.80
CA LEU A 90 -0.03 -8.78 5.98
C LEU A 90 1.50 -8.87 6.00
N VAL A 91 2.07 -9.11 7.17
CA VAL A 91 3.51 -9.32 7.32
C VAL A 91 3.96 -10.57 6.56
N ALA A 92 3.21 -11.67 6.67
CA ALA A 92 3.50 -12.92 5.96
C ALA A 92 3.41 -12.76 4.44
N TRP A 93 2.45 -12.00 3.92
CA TRP A 93 2.33 -11.70 2.49
C TRP A 93 3.57 -10.97 1.95
N GLY A 94 4.04 -9.94 2.65
CA GLY A 94 5.27 -9.24 2.27
C GLY A 94 6.49 -10.16 2.31
N PHE A 95 6.63 -11.00 3.35
CA PHE A 95 7.72 -11.97 3.43
C PHE A 95 7.66 -13.04 2.34
N LEU A 96 6.46 -13.52 1.97
CA LEU A 96 6.28 -14.43 0.84
C LEU A 96 6.85 -13.82 -0.45
N ALA A 97 6.50 -12.59 -0.76
CA ALA A 97 6.99 -11.89 -1.95
C ALA A 97 8.52 -11.69 -1.91
N VAL A 98 9.08 -11.32 -0.75
CA VAL A 98 10.54 -11.24 -0.56
C VAL A 98 11.20 -12.61 -0.75
N TYR A 99 10.64 -13.67 -0.21
CA TYR A 99 11.16 -15.03 -0.35
C TYR A 99 11.17 -15.48 -1.81
N LEU A 100 10.08 -15.27 -2.56
CA LEU A 100 10.00 -15.63 -3.97
C LEU A 100 11.01 -14.87 -4.83
N LEU A 101 11.24 -13.61 -4.54
CA LEU A 101 12.28 -12.83 -5.21
C LEU A 101 13.67 -13.35 -4.84
N TRP A 102 13.91 -13.61 -3.55
CA TRP A 102 15.19 -14.10 -3.06
C TRP A 102 15.53 -15.48 -3.63
N SER A 103 14.58 -16.41 -3.67
CA SER A 103 14.76 -17.75 -4.27
C SER A 103 15.08 -17.70 -5.78
N SER A 104 14.71 -16.58 -6.43
CA SER A 104 15.03 -16.32 -7.84
C SER A 104 16.30 -15.47 -8.02
N GLY A 105 17.12 -15.28 -6.98
CA GLY A 105 18.38 -14.54 -7.02
C GLY A 105 18.29 -13.03 -6.76
N PHE A 106 17.08 -12.49 -6.48
CA PHE A 106 16.90 -11.07 -6.13
C PHE A 106 16.87 -10.89 -4.60
N GLY A 107 18.04 -10.71 -4.00
CA GLY A 107 18.12 -10.46 -2.56
C GLY A 107 17.37 -9.18 -2.13
N PRO A 108 17.04 -9.04 -0.83
CA PRO A 108 16.30 -7.89 -0.31
C PRO A 108 16.90 -6.53 -0.71
N ALA A 109 18.23 -6.43 -0.79
CA ALA A 109 18.90 -5.21 -1.23
C ALA A 109 18.61 -4.84 -2.70
N ALA A 110 18.41 -5.83 -3.57
CA ALA A 110 18.13 -5.61 -4.99
C ALA A 110 16.76 -4.95 -5.21
N ILE A 111 15.79 -5.21 -4.34
CA ILE A 111 14.45 -4.62 -4.39
C ILE A 111 14.31 -3.36 -3.51
N GLY A 112 15.39 -2.90 -2.90
CA GLY A 112 15.38 -1.67 -2.10
C GLY A 112 15.14 -1.86 -0.60
N LEU A 113 15.12 -3.11 -0.10
CA LEU A 113 15.09 -3.48 1.33
C LEU A 113 16.49 -3.69 1.93
N GLY A 114 17.53 -3.10 1.33
CA GLY A 114 18.86 -3.08 1.92
C GLY A 114 18.88 -2.32 3.26
N ARG A 115 20.09 -2.14 3.84
CA ARG A 115 20.22 -1.45 5.14
C ARG A 115 19.48 -0.12 5.14
N PRO A 116 18.62 0.15 6.15
CA PRO A 116 17.93 1.43 6.28
C PRO A 116 18.93 2.58 6.43
N ARG A 117 18.69 3.66 5.71
CA ARG A 117 19.41 4.93 5.87
C ARG A 117 18.55 5.87 6.72
N CYS A 118 18.56 5.66 8.05
CA CYS A 118 17.58 6.19 8.99
C CYS A 118 17.10 7.62 8.69
N ARG A 119 18.01 8.60 8.50
CA ARG A 119 17.61 9.98 8.21
C ARG A 119 17.02 10.17 6.80
N LEU A 120 17.66 9.60 5.78
CA LEU A 120 17.23 9.79 4.39
C LEU A 120 15.91 9.07 4.10
N ASP A 121 15.76 7.84 4.59
CA ASP A 121 14.52 7.08 4.40
C ASP A 121 13.37 7.70 5.19
N LEU A 122 13.63 8.15 6.44
CA LEU A 122 12.62 8.80 7.27
C LEU A 122 12.16 10.14 6.67
N LEU A 123 13.11 11.02 6.34
CA LEU A 123 12.77 12.33 5.76
C LEU A 123 12.13 12.18 4.38
N GLY A 124 12.62 11.24 3.55
CA GLY A 124 12.01 10.91 2.27
C GLY A 124 10.60 10.37 2.42
N GLY A 125 10.38 9.49 3.42
CA GLY A 125 9.08 8.93 3.75
C GLY A 125 8.10 9.99 4.24
N ILE A 126 8.49 10.84 5.19
CA ILE A 126 7.65 11.94 5.67
C ILE A 126 7.32 12.93 4.55
N GLY A 127 8.31 13.28 3.71
CA GLY A 127 8.10 14.16 2.56
C GLY A 127 7.09 13.57 1.56
N LEU A 128 7.22 12.27 1.22
CA LEU A 128 6.26 11.57 0.37
C LEU A 128 4.87 11.49 1.02
N ALA A 129 4.80 11.24 2.34
CA ALA A 129 3.54 11.22 3.07
C ALA A 129 2.81 12.56 2.97
N ALA A 130 3.52 13.66 3.11
CA ALA A 130 2.94 15.00 2.96
C ALA A 130 2.48 15.27 1.51
N VAL A 131 3.32 14.95 0.52
CA VAL A 131 3.03 15.18 -0.92
C VAL A 131 1.83 14.35 -1.40
N ILE A 132 1.59 13.17 -0.85
CA ILE A 132 0.47 12.31 -1.20
C ILE A 132 -0.72 12.53 -0.26
N GLY A 133 -0.47 12.57 1.04
CA GLY A 133 -1.53 12.60 2.05
C GLY A 133 -2.34 13.90 2.03
N LEU A 134 -1.68 15.07 1.90
CA LEU A 134 -2.40 16.35 1.90
C LEU A 134 -3.29 16.51 0.65
N PRO A 135 -2.81 16.29 -0.59
CA PRO A 135 -3.70 16.30 -1.76
C PRO A 135 -4.74 15.17 -1.75
N GLY A 136 -4.41 14.00 -1.20
CA GLY A 136 -5.34 12.89 -1.05
C GLY A 136 -6.51 13.24 -0.13
N LEU A 137 -6.23 13.87 1.00
CA LEU A 137 -7.26 14.38 1.91
C LEU A 137 -8.13 15.46 1.24
N ALA A 138 -7.52 16.41 0.52
CA ALA A 138 -8.24 17.44 -0.22
C ALA A 138 -9.15 16.82 -1.30
N LEU A 139 -8.66 15.81 -2.03
CA LEU A 139 -9.44 15.05 -3.01
C LEU A 139 -10.63 14.36 -2.35
N TYR A 140 -10.43 13.69 -1.22
CA TYR A 140 -11.50 13.02 -0.47
C TYR A 140 -12.58 14.01 -0.02
N LEU A 141 -12.20 15.11 0.64
CA LEU A 141 -13.14 16.13 1.13
C LEU A 141 -13.92 16.77 -0.01
N SER A 142 -13.25 17.08 -1.13
CA SER A 142 -13.91 17.62 -2.33
C SER A 142 -14.90 16.62 -2.93
N ALA A 143 -14.51 15.35 -3.05
CA ALA A 143 -15.38 14.31 -3.57
C ALA A 143 -16.59 14.05 -2.65
N ARG A 144 -16.41 14.11 -1.32
CA ARG A 144 -17.52 14.03 -0.35
C ARG A 144 -18.51 15.17 -0.54
N ALA A 145 -18.02 16.40 -0.64
CA ALA A 145 -18.86 17.58 -0.86
C ALA A 145 -19.65 17.51 -2.17
N LEU A 146 -19.13 16.79 -3.18
CA LEU A 146 -19.79 16.58 -4.49
C LEU A 146 -20.64 15.30 -4.53
N GLY A 147 -20.74 14.52 -3.46
CA GLY A 147 -21.47 13.24 -3.43
C GLY A 147 -20.81 12.10 -4.22
N LEU A 148 -19.52 12.22 -4.55
CA LEU A 148 -18.75 11.27 -5.37
C LEU A 148 -17.90 10.28 -4.53
N SER A 149 -18.08 10.27 -3.20
CA SER A 149 -17.37 9.38 -2.30
C SER A 149 -18.27 8.93 -1.15
N ALA A 150 -18.07 7.70 -0.66
CA ALA A 150 -18.66 7.24 0.58
C ALA A 150 -18.07 7.98 1.79
N SER A 151 -18.77 7.98 2.91
CA SER A 151 -18.23 8.41 4.20
C SER A 151 -17.22 7.37 4.67
N VAL A 152 -16.00 7.79 4.96
CA VAL A 152 -14.97 6.88 5.45
C VAL A 152 -14.81 7.06 6.95
N VAL A 153 -15.06 5.99 7.71
CA VAL A 153 -14.77 5.90 9.15
C VAL A 153 -13.45 5.16 9.31
N PRO A 154 -12.36 5.83 9.68
CA PRO A 154 -11.03 5.20 9.73
C PRO A 154 -10.91 4.09 10.77
N SER A 155 -11.68 4.13 11.87
CA SER A 155 -11.68 3.08 12.89
C SER A 155 -12.98 3.05 13.68
N GLU A 156 -13.54 1.86 13.86
CA GLU A 156 -14.68 1.54 14.74
C GLU A 156 -14.23 0.78 16.00
N LEU A 157 -12.93 0.66 16.26
CA LEU A 157 -12.41 -0.02 17.43
C LEU A 157 -12.79 0.72 18.70
N ASN A 158 -13.17 -0.03 19.74
CA ASN A 158 -13.47 0.52 21.06
C ASN A 158 -12.29 1.31 21.64
N ASP A 159 -12.58 2.25 22.53
CA ASP A 159 -11.56 2.98 23.28
C ASP A 159 -10.94 2.08 24.37
N THR A 160 -9.91 1.36 23.96
CA THR A 160 -9.14 0.41 24.77
C THR A 160 -7.66 0.80 24.74
N TRP A 161 -6.91 0.34 25.77
CA TRP A 161 -5.46 0.64 25.87
C TRP A 161 -4.64 0.18 24.66
N TRP A 162 -5.09 -0.85 23.91
CA TRP A 162 -4.40 -1.41 22.75
C TRP A 162 -4.83 -0.78 21.41
N ARG A 163 -5.92 0.03 21.39
CA ARG A 163 -6.46 0.65 20.15
C ARG A 163 -5.40 1.37 19.35
N ILE A 164 -4.71 2.34 19.94
CA ILE A 164 -3.69 3.12 19.24
C ILE A 164 -2.50 2.26 18.81
N PRO A 165 -1.87 1.44 19.67
CA PRO A 165 -0.82 0.52 19.25
C PRO A 165 -1.20 -0.38 18.09
N VAL A 166 -2.40 -0.96 18.09
CA VAL A 166 -2.86 -1.85 17.03
C VAL A 166 -3.08 -1.11 15.71
N LEU A 167 -3.68 0.09 15.75
CA LEU A 167 -3.86 0.91 14.54
C LEU A 167 -2.53 1.28 13.89
N ILE A 168 -1.49 1.57 14.69
CA ILE A 168 -0.13 1.80 14.17
C ILE A 168 0.44 0.51 13.56
N LEU A 169 0.30 -0.64 14.23
CA LEU A 169 0.79 -1.92 13.72
C LEU A 169 0.10 -2.29 12.40
N VAL A 170 -1.22 -2.17 12.31
CA VAL A 170 -1.99 -2.41 11.08
C VAL A 170 -1.54 -1.46 9.97
N SER A 171 -1.33 -0.17 10.27
CA SER A 171 -0.86 0.83 9.30
C SER A 171 0.47 0.43 8.66
N PHE A 172 1.44 0.02 9.46
CA PHE A 172 2.76 -0.37 8.97
C PHE A 172 2.79 -1.78 8.38
N ALA A 173 1.98 -2.72 8.88
CA ALA A 173 1.84 -4.05 8.27
C ALA A 173 1.19 -3.96 6.88
N ASN A 174 0.18 -3.10 6.71
CA ASN A 174 -0.43 -2.84 5.41
C ASN A 174 0.57 -2.20 4.44
N ALA A 175 1.27 -1.15 4.88
CA ALA A 175 2.32 -0.50 4.10
C ALA A 175 3.43 -1.49 3.70
N TRP A 176 3.86 -2.37 4.60
CA TRP A 176 4.80 -3.44 4.33
C TRP A 176 4.31 -4.36 3.21
N ALA A 177 3.10 -4.92 3.37
CA ALA A 177 2.54 -5.84 2.37
C ALA A 177 2.40 -5.19 1.01
N GLU A 178 1.78 -4.01 0.94
CA GLU A 178 1.48 -3.35 -0.33
C GLU A 178 2.74 -2.87 -1.04
N GLU A 179 3.66 -2.19 -0.35
CA GLU A 179 4.85 -1.68 -1.04
C GLU A 179 5.79 -2.80 -1.49
N ILE A 180 5.87 -3.89 -0.75
CA ILE A 180 6.68 -5.04 -1.19
C ILE A 180 6.03 -5.76 -2.36
N ILE A 181 4.72 -6.03 -2.31
CA ILE A 181 4.05 -6.82 -3.35
C ILE A 181 3.81 -5.99 -4.60
N VAL A 182 3.19 -4.82 -4.45
CA VAL A 182 2.73 -4.02 -5.60
C VAL A 182 3.86 -3.24 -6.26
N VAL A 183 4.87 -2.81 -5.49
CA VAL A 183 6.03 -2.10 -6.03
C VAL A 183 7.24 -3.03 -6.15
N GLY A 184 7.73 -3.60 -5.05
CA GLY A 184 8.95 -4.39 -5.05
C GLY A 184 8.86 -5.65 -5.91
N PHE A 185 7.87 -6.50 -5.67
CA PHE A 185 7.69 -7.77 -6.36
C PHE A 185 7.14 -7.59 -7.78
N LEU A 186 5.97 -6.98 -7.91
CA LEU A 186 5.26 -6.91 -9.19
C LEU A 186 6.08 -6.18 -10.26
N LEU A 187 6.64 -5.00 -9.93
CA LEU A 187 7.45 -4.25 -10.91
C LEU A 187 8.73 -5.00 -11.28
N THR A 188 9.36 -5.73 -10.33
CA THR A 188 10.54 -6.57 -10.61
C THR A 188 10.18 -7.71 -11.56
N ARG A 189 9.07 -8.42 -11.31
CA ARG A 189 8.62 -9.53 -12.16
C ARG A 189 8.20 -9.07 -13.56
N LEU A 190 7.47 -7.95 -13.65
CA LEU A 190 7.10 -7.34 -14.93
C LEU A 190 8.35 -6.90 -15.72
N HIS A 191 9.39 -6.38 -15.04
CA HIS A 191 10.66 -6.07 -15.67
C HIS A 191 11.35 -7.32 -16.23
N GLN A 192 11.39 -8.44 -15.48
CA GLN A 192 11.91 -9.72 -15.97
C GLN A 192 11.14 -10.24 -17.18
N LEU A 193 9.83 -10.03 -17.24
CA LEU A 193 8.99 -10.36 -18.40
C LEU A 193 9.14 -9.37 -19.56
N ARG A 194 10.04 -8.37 -19.47
CA ARG A 194 10.28 -7.31 -20.45
C ARG A 194 9.06 -6.43 -20.75
N VAL A 195 8.15 -6.30 -19.79
CA VAL A 195 7.07 -5.30 -19.88
C VAL A 195 7.69 -3.91 -19.87
N ARG A 196 7.20 -3.03 -20.75
CA ARG A 196 7.68 -1.64 -20.83
C ARG A 196 7.52 -0.97 -19.46
N PRO A 197 8.54 -0.23 -18.99
CA PRO A 197 8.53 0.35 -17.62
C PRO A 197 7.32 1.24 -17.32
N ALA A 198 6.84 2.01 -18.31
CA ALA A 198 5.65 2.83 -18.13
C ALA A 198 4.38 1.96 -17.99
N THR A 199 4.26 0.91 -18.80
CA THR A 199 3.14 -0.04 -18.73
C THR A 199 3.13 -0.78 -17.39
N ALA A 200 4.30 -1.26 -16.91
CA ALA A 200 4.41 -1.91 -15.61
C ALA A 200 3.97 -0.98 -14.47
N LEU A 201 4.39 0.28 -14.52
CA LEU A 201 4.01 1.29 -13.53
C LEU A 201 2.49 1.54 -13.53
N VAL A 202 1.89 1.71 -14.71
CA VAL A 202 0.44 1.91 -14.85
C VAL A 202 -0.33 0.69 -14.35
N LEU A 203 0.05 -0.54 -14.73
CA LEU A 203 -0.62 -1.76 -14.28
C LEU A 203 -0.57 -1.92 -12.75
N SER A 204 0.59 -1.68 -12.13
CA SER A 204 0.76 -1.71 -10.68
C SER A 204 -0.12 -0.66 -9.98
N SER A 205 -0.17 0.55 -10.54
CA SER A 205 -0.97 1.66 -9.98
C SER A 205 -2.47 1.43 -10.14
N LEU A 206 -2.91 0.88 -11.27
CA LEU A 206 -4.31 0.51 -11.49
C LEU A 206 -4.75 -0.60 -10.54
N LEU A 207 -3.92 -1.62 -10.35
CA LEU A 207 -4.20 -2.67 -9.34
C LEU A 207 -4.40 -2.03 -7.96
N ARG A 208 -3.49 -1.13 -7.54
CA ARG A 208 -3.61 -0.40 -6.26
C ARG A 208 -4.92 0.37 -6.18
N GLY A 209 -5.27 1.15 -7.18
CA GLY A 209 -6.54 1.89 -7.20
C GLY A 209 -7.76 0.97 -7.14
N THR A 210 -7.71 -0.19 -7.81
CA THR A 210 -8.84 -1.10 -7.90
C THR A 210 -9.25 -1.67 -6.54
N TYR A 211 -8.30 -2.17 -5.73
CA TYR A 211 -8.66 -2.71 -4.42
C TYR A 211 -8.96 -1.64 -3.35
N HIS A 212 -8.93 -0.34 -3.71
CA HIS A 212 -9.41 0.76 -2.88
C HIS A 212 -10.77 1.32 -3.33
N LEU A 213 -11.37 0.78 -4.41
CA LEU A 213 -12.65 1.26 -4.95
C LEU A 213 -13.81 1.11 -3.97
N TYR A 214 -13.74 0.20 -3.00
CA TYR A 214 -14.75 0.04 -1.95
C TYR A 214 -14.97 1.32 -1.11
N GLN A 215 -14.00 2.24 -1.08
CA GLN A 215 -14.12 3.56 -0.42
C GLN A 215 -14.72 4.64 -1.35
N GLY A 216 -14.97 4.32 -2.61
CA GLY A 216 -15.49 5.24 -3.63
C GLY A 216 -14.42 5.63 -4.66
N PHE A 217 -14.86 6.40 -5.68
CA PHE A 217 -14.02 6.78 -6.82
C PHE A 217 -12.80 7.61 -6.43
N SER A 218 -12.95 8.50 -5.45
CA SER A 218 -11.85 9.37 -4.99
C SER A 218 -10.70 8.56 -4.39
N ALA A 219 -11.02 7.53 -3.61
CA ALA A 219 -10.02 6.64 -3.03
C ALA A 219 -9.30 5.81 -4.11
N GLY A 220 -10.06 5.25 -5.07
CA GLY A 220 -9.48 4.56 -6.21
C GLY A 220 -8.50 5.45 -6.98
N LEU A 221 -8.93 6.66 -7.35
CA LEU A 221 -8.09 7.64 -8.07
C LEU A 221 -6.87 8.07 -7.26
N GLY A 222 -7.05 8.42 -5.99
CA GLY A 222 -5.97 8.80 -5.08
C GLY A 222 -4.90 7.70 -4.97
N ASN A 223 -5.32 6.44 -4.88
CA ASN A 223 -4.44 5.30 -4.82
C ASN A 223 -3.74 4.98 -6.15
N VAL A 224 -4.38 5.25 -7.30
CA VAL A 224 -3.68 5.22 -8.61
C VAL A 224 -2.56 6.25 -8.63
N VAL A 225 -2.83 7.50 -8.24
CA VAL A 225 -1.82 8.57 -8.19
C VAL A 225 -0.69 8.21 -7.21
N MET A 226 -1.02 7.73 -6.02
CA MET A 226 -0.04 7.24 -5.05
C MET A 226 0.83 6.13 -5.65
N GLY A 227 0.24 5.15 -6.33
CA GLY A 227 0.97 4.08 -7.01
C GLY A 227 1.94 4.59 -8.07
N LEU A 228 1.53 5.55 -8.89
CA LEU A 228 2.39 6.19 -9.90
C LEU A 228 3.58 6.90 -9.25
N VAL A 229 3.34 7.70 -8.21
CA VAL A 229 4.40 8.44 -7.49
C VAL A 229 5.35 7.48 -6.78
N PHE A 230 4.82 6.47 -6.08
CA PHE A 230 5.62 5.52 -5.33
C PHE A 230 6.45 4.62 -6.26
N GLY A 231 5.84 4.04 -7.29
CA GLY A 231 6.56 3.23 -8.25
C GLY A 231 7.60 4.02 -9.04
N TYR A 232 7.31 5.30 -9.40
CA TYR A 232 8.30 6.20 -10.00
C TYR A 232 9.46 6.49 -9.05
N THR A 233 9.17 6.79 -7.78
CA THR A 233 10.18 7.06 -6.74
C THR A 233 11.06 5.84 -6.52
N TRP A 234 10.46 4.64 -6.41
CA TRP A 234 11.23 3.39 -6.30
C TRP A 234 12.16 3.18 -7.49
N ARG A 235 11.67 3.36 -8.70
CA ARG A 235 12.49 3.23 -9.91
C ARG A 235 13.66 4.22 -9.96
N ARG A 236 13.48 5.42 -9.39
CA ARG A 236 14.53 6.45 -9.35
C ARG A 236 15.53 6.25 -8.23
N THR A 237 15.09 5.76 -7.10
CA THR A 237 15.90 5.65 -5.88
C THR A 237 16.40 4.24 -5.60
N GLY A 238 15.72 3.22 -6.10
CA GLY A 238 15.96 1.81 -5.77
C GLY A 238 15.68 1.48 -4.30
N ARG A 239 14.79 2.23 -3.61
CA ARG A 239 14.55 2.09 -2.16
C ARG A 239 13.07 1.94 -1.86
N LEU A 240 12.73 0.89 -1.11
CA LEU A 240 11.36 0.65 -0.62
C LEU A 240 11.10 1.31 0.75
N TRP A 241 12.14 1.47 1.60
CA TRP A 241 11.95 2.02 2.93
C TRP A 241 11.21 3.36 2.98
N PRO A 242 11.54 4.38 2.14
CA PRO A 242 10.78 5.63 2.12
C PRO A 242 9.30 5.44 1.78
N LEU A 243 8.96 4.49 0.92
CA LEU A 243 7.59 4.19 0.52
C LEU A 243 6.81 3.56 1.67
N ILE A 244 7.41 2.54 2.31
CA ILE A 244 6.81 1.86 3.48
C ILE A 244 6.56 2.88 4.60
N ILE A 245 7.54 3.76 4.86
CA ILE A 245 7.39 4.82 5.88
C ILE A 245 6.28 5.80 5.48
N ALA A 246 6.28 6.27 4.23
CA ALA A 246 5.28 7.21 3.75
C ALA A 246 3.86 6.65 3.87
N HIS A 247 3.65 5.44 3.38
CA HIS A 247 2.36 4.75 3.44
C HIS A 247 1.93 4.49 4.89
N GLY A 248 2.83 3.95 5.72
CA GLY A 248 2.55 3.70 7.14
C GLY A 248 2.19 4.98 7.90
N VAL A 249 2.86 6.11 7.60
CA VAL A 249 2.53 7.43 8.18
C VAL A 249 1.17 7.92 7.70
N ILE A 250 0.85 7.83 6.41
CA ILE A 250 -0.47 8.23 5.87
C ILE A 250 -1.58 7.45 6.58
N ASN A 251 -1.47 6.13 6.66
CA ASN A 251 -2.46 5.29 7.32
C ASN A 251 -2.55 5.58 8.84
N THR A 252 -1.39 5.75 9.50
CA THR A 252 -1.36 6.08 10.93
C THR A 252 -2.05 7.42 11.21
N VAL A 253 -1.77 8.46 10.41
CA VAL A 253 -2.41 9.77 10.54
C VAL A 253 -3.92 9.65 10.31
N ALA A 254 -4.35 8.88 9.31
CA ALA A 254 -5.77 8.66 9.05
C ALA A 254 -6.45 7.92 10.20
N TYR A 255 -5.90 6.78 10.65
CA TYR A 255 -6.56 5.91 11.64
C TYR A 255 -6.49 6.48 13.06
N VAL A 256 -5.29 6.87 13.49
CA VAL A 256 -5.07 7.41 14.85
C VAL A 256 -5.55 8.85 14.94
N GLY A 257 -5.30 9.67 13.91
CA GLY A 257 -5.76 11.06 13.87
C GLY A 257 -7.29 11.13 14.03
N TYR A 258 -8.02 10.31 13.26
CA TYR A 258 -9.47 10.20 13.42
C TYR A 258 -9.88 9.73 14.82
N ALA A 259 -9.25 8.65 15.33
CA ALA A 259 -9.58 8.11 16.66
C ALA A 259 -9.41 9.10 17.79
N VAL A 260 -8.47 10.07 17.67
CA VAL A 260 -8.22 11.10 18.69
C VAL A 260 -9.13 12.33 18.54
N VAL A 261 -9.59 12.60 17.31
CA VAL A 261 -10.29 13.86 16.99
C VAL A 261 -11.79 13.65 16.78
N ALA A 262 -12.24 12.41 16.50
CA ALA A 262 -13.65 12.10 16.21
C ALA A 262 -14.60 12.62 17.31
N ASP A 263 -14.24 12.42 18.59
CA ASP A 263 -15.04 12.87 19.72
C ASP A 263 -15.11 14.40 19.88
N ARG A 264 -14.32 15.15 19.10
CA ARG A 264 -14.28 16.62 19.13
C ARG A 264 -14.86 17.28 17.88
N LEU A 265 -15.24 16.47 16.88
CA LEU A 265 -15.68 16.93 15.57
C LEU A 265 -17.08 16.40 15.23
N ASP A 266 -18.08 16.66 16.12
CA ASP A 266 -19.48 16.28 15.92
C ASP A 266 -20.09 16.82 14.61
N TRP A 267 -19.41 17.75 13.95
CA TRP A 267 -19.84 18.34 12.68
C TRP A 267 -19.33 17.60 11.41
N LEU A 268 -18.49 16.57 11.56
CA LEU A 268 -17.99 15.73 10.47
C LEU A 268 -18.77 14.41 10.31
N SER A 269 -19.70 14.13 11.22
CA SER A 269 -20.55 12.94 11.21
C SER A 269 -21.78 13.09 10.28
#